data_12897774ab84353744333ab3fda96086
#
_entry.id   12897774ab84353744333ab3fda96086
#
_cell.length_a   1.000
_cell.length_b   1.000
_cell.length_c   1.000
_cell.angle_alpha   90.00
_cell.angle_beta   90.00
_cell.angle_gamma   90.00
#
_symmetry.space_group_name_H-M   'P 1'
#
loop_
_entity.id
_entity.type
_entity.pdbx_description
1 polymer ?
#
loop_
_entity_poly.entity_id
_entity_poly.type
_entity_poly.pdbx_seq_one_letter_code
_entity_poly.pdbx_strand_id
1 'polypeptide(L)'
;MSSNGKTFLCISTYYKGSAFLRSCKNEGNTVYLLTRKVLENSPWPRESIDEFFYVEKDDNSPENIHNIIKGVAWLMQTRKIDIVVALDDFDVEKAAAIREEFRIPGMGQTTARYFRDKLAMRIQARDAGIRVPAFTSLFNNDEINHFTDTHAAPWVVKPRSEASAMGIKKVHNKEELWNVINGLGEDRHHFLVEQFKPGDVYHVDSLTFDSKVVFSQASRYLSTPFEVAHGAGIFRSVTLKRSHKDHKNLDKANAGVMKAFGMRYSASHTEFILCHEDQQFYFLETSSRVGGAHIAEMVEQATGVNLWAEWAKIEVASANNSDYTVVEAPFSNAGIMVSLARFEHPDQSVFNAPEVAWKIDKKHHVGVIVKSKSWDRIMQLLDEYAEIVFSQFHASAPMPDKPTE
;
A
#
# COMPACT_ATOMS: atom_id res chain seq x y z
N MET A 1 -18.64 27.31 -16.49
CA MET A 1 -19.70 26.35 -16.13
C MET A 1 -19.41 25.98 -14.66
N SER A 2 -20.34 26.28 -13.74
CA SER A 2 -20.18 25.88 -12.35
C SER A 2 -20.14 24.35 -12.32
N SER A 3 -19.02 23.76 -11.96
CA SER A 3 -18.94 22.32 -11.69
C SER A 3 -19.93 22.02 -10.56
N ASN A 4 -21.02 21.32 -10.87
CA ASN A 4 -21.84 20.75 -9.82
C ASN A 4 -20.95 19.76 -9.07
N GLY A 5 -20.50 20.10 -7.85
CA GLY A 5 -19.63 19.26 -7.04
C GLY A 5 -20.23 17.87 -6.89
N LYS A 6 -19.40 16.86 -6.91
CA LYS A 6 -19.78 15.45 -6.68
C LYS A 6 -19.80 15.15 -5.19
N THR A 7 -20.54 14.14 -4.80
CA THR A 7 -20.53 13.63 -3.41
C THR A 7 -19.69 12.37 -3.32
N PHE A 8 -18.63 12.46 -2.55
CA PHE A 8 -17.69 11.37 -2.26
C PHE A 8 -18.02 10.73 -0.92
N LEU A 9 -18.13 9.40 -0.89
CA LEU A 9 -18.03 8.60 0.33
C LEU A 9 -16.62 8.01 0.40
N CYS A 10 -15.77 8.61 1.20
CA CYS A 10 -14.43 8.11 1.50
C CYS A 10 -14.51 7.12 2.66
N ILE A 11 -13.88 5.95 2.52
CA ILE A 11 -13.82 4.92 3.57
C ILE A 11 -12.38 4.83 4.04
N SER A 12 -12.16 5.04 5.33
CA SER A 12 -10.84 4.91 5.95
C SER A 12 -10.99 4.38 7.39
N THR A 13 -10.90 3.07 7.55
CA THR A 13 -10.97 2.42 8.87
C THR A 13 -9.65 2.48 9.64
N TYR A 14 -8.61 3.05 9.05
CA TYR A 14 -7.34 3.48 9.64
C TYR A 14 -7.14 4.97 9.38
N TYR A 15 -6.40 5.67 10.25
CA TYR A 15 -6.15 7.11 10.06
C TYR A 15 -5.21 7.37 8.89
N LYS A 16 -5.77 7.60 7.70
CA LYS A 16 -5.03 7.85 6.44
C LYS A 16 -5.81 8.76 5.50
N GLY A 17 -5.13 9.30 4.49
CA GLY A 17 -5.77 10.00 3.37
C GLY A 17 -6.15 11.47 3.63
N SER A 18 -5.63 12.12 4.68
CA SER A 18 -5.94 13.53 4.97
C SER A 18 -5.71 14.47 3.77
N ALA A 19 -4.63 14.26 3.01
CA ALA A 19 -4.37 15.08 1.81
C ALA A 19 -5.34 14.77 0.66
N PHE A 20 -5.82 13.53 0.53
CA PHE A 20 -6.90 13.18 -0.40
C PHE A 20 -8.20 13.94 -0.06
N LEU A 21 -8.62 13.89 1.23
CA LEU A 21 -9.83 14.56 1.69
C LEU A 21 -9.77 16.08 1.45
N ARG A 22 -8.64 16.72 1.77
CA ARG A 22 -8.42 18.14 1.50
C ARG A 22 -8.48 18.46 0.01
N SER A 23 -7.79 17.68 -0.83
CA SER A 23 -7.79 17.89 -2.27
C SER A 23 -9.19 17.73 -2.86
N CYS A 24 -9.91 16.67 -2.46
CA CYS A 24 -11.27 16.42 -2.89
C CYS A 24 -12.21 17.60 -2.53
N LYS A 25 -12.09 18.16 -1.31
CA LYS A 25 -12.86 19.32 -0.86
C LYS A 25 -12.51 20.59 -1.62
N ASN A 26 -11.21 20.82 -1.87
CA ASN A 26 -10.72 21.99 -2.60
C ASN A 26 -11.20 22.03 -4.06
N GLU A 27 -11.48 20.87 -4.65
CA GLU A 27 -12.10 20.74 -5.98
C GLU A 27 -13.62 21.00 -5.96
N GLY A 28 -14.17 21.48 -4.82
CA GLY A 28 -15.59 21.88 -4.69
C GLY A 28 -16.56 20.72 -4.46
N ASN A 29 -16.09 19.58 -4.00
CA ASN A 29 -16.92 18.41 -3.77
C ASN A 29 -17.47 18.34 -2.34
N THR A 30 -18.55 17.56 -2.17
CA THR A 30 -19.02 17.13 -0.85
C THR A 30 -18.27 15.88 -0.43
N VAL A 31 -17.72 15.88 0.78
CA VAL A 31 -16.87 14.81 1.28
C VAL A 31 -17.47 14.19 2.55
N TYR A 32 -17.89 12.94 2.46
CA TYR A 32 -18.32 12.13 3.59
C TYR A 32 -17.20 11.15 3.95
N LEU A 33 -16.95 10.98 5.24
CA LEU A 33 -15.97 10.02 5.74
C LEU A 33 -16.65 8.94 6.58
N LEU A 34 -16.55 7.69 6.11
CA LEU A 34 -16.87 6.48 6.88
C LEU A 34 -15.60 5.98 7.55
N THR A 35 -15.57 5.96 8.88
CA THR A 35 -14.39 5.54 9.66
C THR A 35 -14.81 4.76 10.91
N ARG A 36 -13.84 4.20 11.64
CA ARG A 36 -14.11 3.55 12.92
C ARG A 36 -14.43 4.57 14.01
N LYS A 37 -15.34 4.23 14.92
CA LYS A 37 -15.69 5.10 16.04
C LYS A 37 -14.47 5.44 16.92
N VAL A 38 -13.54 4.50 17.08
CA VAL A 38 -12.30 4.72 17.85
C VAL A 38 -11.42 5.85 17.27
N LEU A 39 -11.54 6.13 15.97
CA LEU A 39 -10.80 7.18 15.27
C LEU A 39 -11.50 8.54 15.26
N GLU A 40 -12.64 8.69 15.95
CA GLU A 40 -13.40 9.93 15.98
C GLU A 40 -12.54 11.15 16.38
N ASN A 41 -11.63 10.97 17.33
CA ASN A 41 -10.76 12.03 17.84
C ASN A 41 -9.39 12.10 17.16
N SER A 42 -9.14 11.30 16.11
CA SER A 42 -7.93 11.42 15.31
C SER A 42 -7.88 12.80 14.63
N PRO A 43 -6.68 13.29 14.25
CA PRO A 43 -6.51 14.63 13.70
C PRO A 43 -6.97 14.72 12.21
N TRP A 44 -8.21 14.27 11.94
CA TRP A 44 -8.83 14.39 10.64
C TRP A 44 -8.93 15.85 10.20
N PRO A 45 -8.80 16.15 8.90
CA PRO A 45 -9.01 17.48 8.34
C PRO A 45 -10.50 17.84 8.34
N ARG A 46 -11.03 18.16 9.53
CA ARG A 46 -12.46 18.37 9.77
C ARG A 46 -13.05 19.47 8.88
N GLU A 47 -12.24 20.46 8.52
CA GLU A 47 -12.59 21.54 7.59
C GLU A 47 -12.88 21.03 6.16
N SER A 48 -12.40 19.82 5.83
CA SER A 48 -12.54 19.20 4.53
C SER A 48 -13.53 18.03 4.50
N ILE A 49 -14.24 17.78 5.60
CA ILE A 49 -15.19 16.68 5.75
C ILE A 49 -16.55 17.25 6.12
N ASP A 50 -17.54 17.07 5.26
CA ASP A 50 -18.88 17.59 5.49
C ASP A 50 -19.65 16.78 6.54
N GLU A 51 -19.44 15.45 6.57
CA GLU A 51 -20.12 14.59 7.54
C GLU A 51 -19.30 13.33 7.82
N PHE A 52 -19.32 12.89 9.08
CA PHE A 52 -18.68 11.66 9.55
C PHE A 52 -19.72 10.57 9.79
N PHE A 53 -19.41 9.35 9.33
CA PHE A 53 -20.13 8.14 9.63
C PHE A 53 -19.20 7.13 10.30
N TYR A 54 -19.73 6.39 11.26
CA TYR A 54 -18.91 5.51 12.09
C TYR A 54 -19.35 4.05 11.99
N VAL A 55 -18.35 3.16 11.97
CA VAL A 55 -18.52 1.73 12.16
C VAL A 55 -17.87 1.32 13.48
N GLU A 56 -18.50 0.37 14.16
CA GLU A 56 -18.00 -0.14 15.44
C GLU A 56 -16.90 -1.20 15.24
N LYS A 57 -17.04 -2.02 14.19
CA LYS A 57 -16.07 -3.06 13.81
C LYS A 57 -15.33 -2.67 12.53
N ASP A 58 -14.11 -3.14 12.40
CA ASP A 58 -13.23 -2.87 11.25
C ASP A 58 -12.89 -4.14 10.45
N ASP A 59 -13.54 -5.27 10.73
CA ASP A 59 -13.34 -6.52 10.00
C ASP A 59 -14.05 -6.54 8.65
N ASN A 60 -13.62 -7.43 7.76
CA ASN A 60 -14.24 -7.70 6.48
C ASN A 60 -15.21 -8.89 6.54
N SER A 61 -15.76 -9.18 7.71
CA SER A 61 -16.77 -10.24 7.84
C SER A 61 -18.01 -9.90 6.99
N PRO A 62 -18.68 -10.92 6.43
CA PRO A 62 -19.92 -10.71 5.67
C PRO A 62 -20.98 -9.93 6.46
N GLU A 63 -21.06 -10.17 7.78
CA GLU A 63 -21.98 -9.46 8.68
C GLU A 63 -21.66 -7.97 8.74
N ASN A 64 -20.39 -7.61 8.92
CA ASN A 64 -19.97 -6.20 8.98
C ASN A 64 -20.18 -5.48 7.66
N ILE A 65 -19.79 -6.11 6.54
CA ILE A 65 -20.04 -5.56 5.19
C ILE A 65 -21.54 -5.35 4.96
N HIS A 66 -22.37 -6.30 5.34
CA HIS A 66 -23.83 -6.18 5.23
C HIS A 66 -24.38 -5.02 6.06
N ASN A 67 -23.89 -4.82 7.28
CA ASN A 67 -24.30 -3.69 8.13
C ASN A 67 -23.85 -2.34 7.56
N ILE A 68 -22.66 -2.26 6.99
CA ILE A 68 -22.18 -1.07 6.28
C ILE A 68 -23.09 -0.75 5.07
N ILE A 69 -23.44 -1.76 4.26
CA ILE A 69 -24.34 -1.60 3.13
C ILE A 69 -25.72 -1.07 3.59
N LYS A 70 -26.31 -1.62 4.66
CA LYS A 70 -27.55 -1.09 5.24
C LYS A 70 -27.42 0.37 5.69
N GLY A 71 -26.33 0.73 6.33
CA GLY A 71 -26.05 2.11 6.72
C GLY A 71 -25.98 3.04 5.52
N VAL A 72 -25.26 2.65 4.45
CA VAL A 72 -25.17 3.42 3.22
C VAL A 72 -26.55 3.52 2.52
N ALA A 73 -27.34 2.43 2.47
CA ALA A 73 -28.69 2.45 1.95
C ALA A 73 -29.60 3.46 2.67
N TRP A 74 -29.47 3.54 3.99
CA TRP A 74 -30.20 4.53 4.78
C TRP A 74 -29.74 5.96 4.48
N LEU A 75 -28.43 6.20 4.35
CA LEU A 75 -27.89 7.52 3.95
C LEU A 75 -28.41 7.96 2.57
N MET A 76 -28.46 7.04 1.63
CA MET A 76 -28.89 7.32 0.24
C MET A 76 -30.37 7.65 0.11
N GLN A 77 -31.19 7.46 1.13
CA GLN A 77 -32.57 7.94 1.14
C GLN A 77 -32.69 9.47 1.07
N THR A 78 -31.69 10.18 1.58
CA THR A 78 -31.71 11.65 1.66
C THR A 78 -30.44 12.30 1.08
N ARG A 79 -29.44 11.51 0.70
CA ARG A 79 -28.15 11.98 0.19
C ARG A 79 -27.80 11.22 -1.09
N LYS A 80 -27.33 11.92 -2.08
CA LYS A 80 -26.74 11.30 -3.26
C LYS A 80 -25.28 10.96 -2.98
N ILE A 81 -24.80 9.78 -3.33
CA ILE A 81 -23.39 9.39 -3.34
C ILE A 81 -23.03 9.11 -4.81
N ASP A 82 -22.10 9.89 -5.34
CA ASP A 82 -21.64 9.75 -6.72
C ASP A 82 -20.43 8.83 -6.83
N ILE A 83 -19.54 8.85 -5.83
CA ILE A 83 -18.26 8.16 -5.84
C ILE A 83 -18.00 7.54 -4.46
N VAL A 84 -17.43 6.34 -4.45
CA VAL A 84 -16.94 5.66 -3.23
C VAL A 84 -15.46 5.39 -3.40
N VAL A 85 -14.63 5.78 -2.41
CA VAL A 85 -13.17 5.58 -2.45
C VAL A 85 -12.70 4.92 -1.15
N ALA A 86 -11.94 3.84 -1.27
CA ALA A 86 -11.25 3.23 -0.14
C ALA A 86 -9.85 3.84 0.00
N LEU A 87 -9.57 4.49 1.12
CA LEU A 87 -8.28 5.14 1.38
C LEU A 87 -7.26 4.20 2.03
N ASP A 88 -7.68 2.98 2.40
CA ASP A 88 -6.81 1.94 2.97
C ASP A 88 -7.07 0.57 2.33
N ASP A 89 -6.10 -0.34 2.43
CA ASP A 89 -6.20 -1.71 1.90
C ASP A 89 -7.37 -2.49 2.46
N PHE A 90 -7.63 -2.33 3.76
CA PHE A 90 -8.71 -3.05 4.46
C PHE A 90 -10.11 -2.58 4.07
N ASP A 91 -10.21 -1.45 3.35
CA ASP A 91 -11.46 -0.85 2.92
C ASP A 91 -11.81 -1.11 1.45
N VAL A 92 -10.86 -1.66 0.68
CA VAL A 92 -11.03 -1.88 -0.76
C VAL A 92 -12.23 -2.80 -1.07
N GLU A 93 -12.39 -3.89 -0.30
CA GLU A 93 -13.51 -4.83 -0.48
C GLU A 93 -14.84 -4.21 -0.03
N LYS A 94 -14.85 -3.40 1.06
CA LYS A 94 -16.02 -2.66 1.52
C LYS A 94 -16.51 -1.68 0.44
N ALA A 95 -15.58 -0.88 -0.10
CA ALA A 95 -15.90 0.07 -1.17
C ALA A 95 -16.44 -0.63 -2.43
N ALA A 96 -15.84 -1.77 -2.80
CA ALA A 96 -16.28 -2.55 -3.96
C ALA A 96 -17.69 -3.12 -3.76
N ALA A 97 -18.01 -3.63 -2.58
CA ALA A 97 -19.34 -4.15 -2.24
C ALA A 97 -20.39 -3.03 -2.31
N ILE A 98 -20.10 -1.84 -1.76
CA ILE A 98 -20.99 -0.68 -1.83
C ILE A 98 -21.21 -0.24 -3.28
N ARG A 99 -20.15 -0.16 -4.09
CA ARG A 99 -20.28 0.22 -5.51
C ARG A 99 -21.16 -0.73 -6.29
N GLU A 100 -21.01 -2.04 -6.10
CA GLU A 100 -21.83 -3.04 -6.78
C GLU A 100 -23.27 -3.02 -6.32
N GLU A 101 -23.52 -2.90 -5.01
CA GLU A 101 -24.89 -2.85 -4.48
C GLU A 101 -25.67 -1.66 -5.03
N PHE A 102 -25.09 -0.47 -5.00
CA PHE A 102 -25.75 0.78 -5.38
C PHE A 102 -25.49 1.23 -6.82
N ARG A 103 -24.81 0.39 -7.63
CA ARG A 103 -24.49 0.71 -9.04
C ARG A 103 -23.66 2.00 -9.18
N ILE A 104 -22.84 2.31 -8.18
CA ILE A 104 -21.91 3.43 -8.23
C ILE A 104 -20.71 3.02 -9.08
N PRO A 105 -20.27 3.85 -10.07
CA PRO A 105 -19.12 3.52 -10.92
C PRO A 105 -17.83 3.28 -10.11
N GLY A 106 -16.99 2.37 -10.59
CA GLY A 106 -15.67 2.09 -10.03
C GLY A 106 -15.33 0.60 -9.99
N MET A 107 -14.30 0.27 -9.26
CA MET A 107 -13.79 -1.08 -9.11
C MET A 107 -14.79 -1.95 -8.34
N GLY A 108 -15.27 -3.03 -8.96
CA GLY A 108 -16.15 -4.02 -8.34
C GLY A 108 -15.36 -5.09 -7.56
N GLN A 109 -16.07 -6.01 -6.91
CA GLN A 109 -15.49 -6.98 -5.97
C GLN A 109 -14.47 -7.92 -6.63
N THR A 110 -14.71 -8.39 -7.85
CA THR A 110 -13.75 -9.26 -8.55
C THR A 110 -12.41 -8.55 -8.79
N THR A 111 -12.46 -7.34 -9.30
CA THR A 111 -11.26 -6.53 -9.56
C THR A 111 -10.57 -6.11 -8.24
N ALA A 112 -11.34 -5.76 -7.22
CA ALA A 112 -10.82 -5.39 -5.90
C ALA A 112 -9.94 -6.49 -5.29
N ARG A 113 -10.30 -7.75 -5.48
CA ARG A 113 -9.52 -8.89 -4.99
C ARG A 113 -8.12 -8.97 -5.62
N TYR A 114 -7.93 -8.50 -6.85
CA TYR A 114 -6.60 -8.44 -7.47
C TYR A 114 -5.67 -7.40 -6.80
N PHE A 115 -6.22 -6.54 -5.96
CA PHE A 115 -5.46 -5.54 -5.19
C PHE A 115 -5.47 -5.83 -3.68
N ARG A 116 -6.00 -7.00 -3.27
CA ARG A 116 -6.10 -7.35 -1.86
C ARG A 116 -5.70 -8.79 -1.55
N ASP A 117 -6.11 -9.74 -2.36
CA ASP A 117 -5.91 -11.18 -2.17
C ASP A 117 -4.68 -11.67 -2.94
N LYS A 118 -3.59 -11.99 -2.22
CA LYS A 118 -2.32 -12.43 -2.81
C LYS A 118 -2.46 -13.67 -3.71
N LEU A 119 -3.39 -14.58 -3.40
CA LEU A 119 -3.64 -15.73 -4.28
C LEU A 119 -4.30 -15.30 -5.59
N ALA A 120 -5.29 -14.40 -5.53
CA ALA A 120 -5.91 -13.84 -6.72
C ALA A 120 -4.89 -13.03 -7.55
N MET A 121 -4.02 -12.24 -6.89
CA MET A 121 -2.92 -11.53 -7.53
C MET A 121 -2.00 -12.49 -8.29
N ARG A 122 -1.60 -13.61 -7.67
CA ARG A 122 -0.71 -14.59 -8.28
C ARG A 122 -1.32 -15.24 -9.50
N ILE A 123 -2.58 -15.66 -9.39
CA ILE A 123 -3.30 -16.31 -10.51
C ILE A 123 -3.43 -15.32 -11.66
N GLN A 124 -3.94 -14.11 -11.41
CA GLN A 124 -4.15 -13.11 -12.46
C GLN A 124 -2.84 -12.67 -13.12
N ALA A 125 -1.77 -12.47 -12.33
CA ALA A 125 -0.47 -12.10 -12.86
C ALA A 125 0.13 -13.22 -13.73
N ARG A 126 0.11 -14.48 -13.26
CA ARG A 126 0.58 -15.65 -14.01
C ARG A 126 -0.17 -15.80 -15.34
N ASP A 127 -1.48 -15.71 -15.30
CA ASP A 127 -2.34 -15.89 -16.48
C ASP A 127 -2.16 -14.76 -17.51
N ALA A 128 -1.72 -13.58 -17.05
CA ALA A 128 -1.31 -12.46 -17.89
C ALA A 128 0.15 -12.52 -18.35
N GLY A 129 0.90 -13.58 -18.01
CA GLY A 129 2.32 -13.73 -18.38
C GLY A 129 3.28 -12.85 -17.56
N ILE A 130 2.84 -12.30 -16.43
CA ILE A 130 3.68 -11.55 -15.50
C ILE A 130 4.41 -12.54 -14.60
N ARG A 131 5.73 -12.39 -14.48
CA ARG A 131 6.54 -13.28 -13.66
C ARG A 131 6.21 -13.13 -12.17
N VAL A 132 5.85 -14.25 -11.53
CA VAL A 132 5.59 -14.39 -10.10
C VAL A 132 6.41 -15.55 -9.54
N PRO A 133 6.74 -15.59 -8.23
CA PRO A 133 7.25 -16.79 -7.60
C PRO A 133 6.31 -17.97 -7.86
N ALA A 134 6.84 -19.18 -8.05
CA ALA A 134 6.00 -20.37 -8.11
C ALA A 134 5.16 -20.48 -6.83
N PHE A 135 3.88 -20.83 -6.96
CA PHE A 135 2.95 -20.81 -5.83
C PHE A 135 1.86 -21.88 -5.97
N THR A 136 1.23 -22.23 -4.86
CA THR A 136 -0.03 -22.96 -4.84
C THR A 136 -0.90 -22.50 -3.65
N SER A 137 -2.21 -22.76 -3.74
CA SER A 137 -3.13 -22.58 -2.62
C SER A 137 -2.89 -23.67 -1.56
N LEU A 138 -3.39 -23.45 -0.34
CA LEU A 138 -3.40 -24.52 0.68
C LEU A 138 -4.73 -25.27 0.74
N PHE A 139 -5.46 -25.41 -0.40
CA PHE A 139 -6.76 -26.03 -0.45
C PHE A 139 -6.67 -27.57 -0.54
N ASN A 140 -5.80 -28.08 -1.40
CA ASN A 140 -5.71 -29.48 -1.73
C ASN A 140 -4.33 -30.04 -1.36
N ASN A 141 -4.30 -31.17 -0.64
CA ASN A 141 -3.04 -31.78 -0.18
C ASN A 141 -2.17 -32.33 -1.32
N ASP A 142 -2.79 -32.86 -2.37
CA ASP A 142 -2.05 -33.41 -3.51
C ASP A 142 -1.39 -32.29 -4.32
N GLU A 143 -2.06 -31.14 -4.49
CA GLU A 143 -1.48 -29.96 -5.12
C GLU A 143 -0.30 -29.41 -4.32
N ILE A 144 -0.41 -29.38 -2.98
CA ILE A 144 0.68 -28.96 -2.09
C ILE A 144 1.88 -29.92 -2.22
N ASN A 145 1.62 -31.23 -2.18
CA ASN A 145 2.68 -32.23 -2.35
C ASN A 145 3.35 -32.11 -3.73
N HIS A 146 2.57 -32.00 -4.79
CA HIS A 146 3.08 -31.79 -6.13
C HIS A 146 3.95 -30.52 -6.23
N PHE A 147 3.48 -29.41 -5.63
CA PHE A 147 4.26 -28.17 -5.57
C PHE A 147 5.62 -28.37 -4.88
N THR A 148 5.65 -29.05 -3.76
CA THR A 148 6.90 -29.29 -3.00
C THR A 148 7.80 -30.32 -3.67
N ASP A 149 7.27 -31.21 -4.52
CA ASP A 149 8.06 -32.17 -5.31
C ASP A 149 8.70 -31.50 -6.53
N THR A 150 8.08 -30.44 -7.05
CA THR A 150 8.52 -29.76 -8.28
C THR A 150 9.28 -28.46 -8.04
N HIS A 151 9.18 -27.87 -6.86
CA HIS A 151 9.84 -26.62 -6.52
C HIS A 151 10.65 -26.78 -5.24
N ALA A 152 11.96 -26.55 -5.32
CA ALA A 152 12.86 -26.67 -4.19
C ALA A 152 12.57 -25.65 -3.07
N ALA A 153 12.74 -26.06 -1.81
CA ALA A 153 12.72 -25.16 -0.65
C ALA A 153 13.91 -24.16 -0.71
N PRO A 154 13.88 -23.06 0.02
CA PRO A 154 12.85 -22.71 1.00
C PRO A 154 11.55 -22.20 0.38
N TRP A 155 10.44 -22.37 1.11
CA TRP A 155 9.14 -21.83 0.75
C TRP A 155 8.67 -20.81 1.78
N VAL A 156 7.65 -20.04 1.39
CA VAL A 156 7.01 -19.03 2.24
C VAL A 156 5.52 -19.32 2.31
N VAL A 157 5.00 -19.57 3.50
CA VAL A 157 3.56 -19.61 3.77
C VAL A 157 3.14 -18.22 4.23
N LYS A 158 2.12 -17.65 3.57
CA LYS A 158 1.67 -16.29 3.88
C LYS A 158 0.16 -16.14 3.79
N PRO A 159 -0.44 -15.27 4.63
CA PRO A 159 -1.85 -14.93 4.53
C PRO A 159 -2.16 -14.29 3.18
N ARG A 160 -3.36 -14.53 2.65
CA ARG A 160 -3.81 -13.97 1.38
C ARG A 160 -4.12 -12.48 1.47
N SER A 161 -4.66 -12.02 2.60
CA SER A 161 -5.24 -10.67 2.73
C SER A 161 -4.64 -9.83 3.85
N GLU A 162 -3.44 -10.15 4.34
CA GLU A 162 -2.72 -9.34 5.32
C GLU A 162 -1.73 -8.38 4.66
N ALA A 163 -1.30 -7.37 5.43
CA ALA A 163 -0.33 -6.35 5.02
C ALA A 163 0.94 -6.40 5.90
N SER A 164 1.97 -5.65 5.54
CA SER A 164 3.19 -5.43 6.34
C SER A 164 3.95 -6.71 6.72
N ALA A 165 3.99 -7.71 5.84
CA ALA A 165 4.66 -9.01 6.06
C ALA A 165 4.16 -9.80 7.29
N MET A 166 2.98 -9.47 7.82
CA MET A 166 2.39 -10.17 8.97
C MET A 166 2.01 -11.61 8.62
N GLY A 167 2.23 -12.51 9.59
CA GLY A 167 1.86 -13.93 9.47
C GLY A 167 2.66 -14.72 8.44
N ILE A 168 3.72 -14.14 7.85
CA ILE A 168 4.60 -14.82 6.90
C ILE A 168 5.52 -15.77 7.64
N LYS A 169 5.57 -17.03 7.19
CA LYS A 169 6.46 -18.06 7.74
C LYS A 169 7.34 -18.66 6.64
N LYS A 170 8.65 -18.56 6.81
CA LYS A 170 9.63 -19.22 5.94
C LYS A 170 9.85 -20.65 6.44
N VAL A 171 9.81 -21.63 5.54
CA VAL A 171 9.97 -23.05 5.85
C VAL A 171 10.99 -23.69 4.91
N HIS A 172 11.79 -24.64 5.43
CA HIS A 172 12.97 -25.15 4.75
C HIS A 172 12.83 -26.61 4.25
N ASN A 173 11.77 -27.29 4.65
CA ASN A 173 11.48 -28.66 4.24
C ASN A 173 9.99 -28.98 4.35
N LYS A 174 9.59 -30.15 3.84
CA LYS A 174 8.17 -30.59 3.83
C LYS A 174 7.60 -30.75 5.24
N GLU A 175 8.40 -31.22 6.19
CA GLU A 175 7.95 -31.42 7.57
C GLU A 175 7.56 -30.08 8.21
N GLU A 176 8.44 -29.09 8.10
CA GLU A 176 8.14 -27.73 8.59
C GLU A 176 6.89 -27.15 7.91
N LEU A 177 6.76 -27.35 6.59
CA LEU A 177 5.58 -26.87 5.84
C LEU A 177 4.30 -27.50 6.38
N TRP A 178 4.26 -28.82 6.52
CA TRP A 178 3.08 -29.52 7.01
C TRP A 178 2.78 -29.20 8.48
N ASN A 179 3.79 -28.97 9.32
CA ASN A 179 3.60 -28.51 10.69
C ASN A 179 2.90 -27.13 10.72
N VAL A 180 3.32 -26.19 9.83
CA VAL A 180 2.65 -24.89 9.69
C VAL A 180 1.22 -25.08 9.20
N ILE A 181 0.97 -25.87 8.14
CA ILE A 181 -0.36 -26.09 7.56
C ILE A 181 -1.31 -26.72 8.57
N ASN A 182 -0.85 -27.75 9.30
CA ASN A 182 -1.65 -28.41 10.34
C ASN A 182 -1.99 -27.46 11.49
N GLY A 183 -1.06 -26.56 11.84
CA GLY A 183 -1.31 -25.55 12.86
C GLY A 183 -2.33 -24.48 12.44
N LEU A 184 -2.56 -24.27 11.14
CA LEU A 184 -3.60 -23.38 10.63
C LEU A 184 -5.01 -23.99 10.71
N GLY A 185 -5.12 -25.31 10.78
CA GLY A 185 -6.41 -26.01 10.86
C GLY A 185 -7.35 -25.65 9.70
N GLU A 186 -8.57 -25.28 10.03
CA GLU A 186 -9.59 -24.89 9.04
C GLU A 186 -9.30 -23.55 8.36
N ASP A 187 -8.50 -22.68 8.97
CA ASP A 187 -8.13 -21.37 8.41
C ASP A 187 -7.09 -21.46 7.29
N ARG A 188 -6.58 -22.66 7.00
CA ARG A 188 -5.56 -22.87 5.95
C ARG A 188 -5.97 -22.32 4.58
N HIS A 189 -7.26 -22.22 4.28
CA HIS A 189 -7.78 -21.65 3.04
C HIS A 189 -7.53 -20.13 2.90
N HIS A 190 -7.22 -19.43 4.00
CA HIS A 190 -6.79 -18.04 4.00
C HIS A 190 -5.31 -17.84 3.72
N PHE A 191 -4.57 -18.90 3.39
CA PHE A 191 -3.14 -18.86 3.14
C PHE A 191 -2.79 -19.45 1.76
N LEU A 192 -1.58 -19.10 1.30
CA LEU A 192 -0.92 -19.72 0.15
C LEU A 192 0.51 -20.07 0.52
N VAL A 193 1.13 -20.95 -0.26
CA VAL A 193 2.56 -21.22 -0.21
C VAL A 193 3.21 -20.80 -1.54
N GLU A 194 4.37 -20.19 -1.48
CA GLU A 194 5.17 -19.81 -2.66
C GLU A 194 6.65 -20.12 -2.46
N GLN A 195 7.38 -20.29 -3.57
CA GLN A 195 8.82 -20.43 -3.54
C GLN A 195 9.45 -19.12 -3.03
N PHE A 196 10.33 -19.21 -2.04
CA PHE A 196 11.11 -18.05 -1.60
C PHE A 196 12.09 -17.62 -2.70
N LYS A 197 12.08 -16.34 -3.02
CA LYS A 197 13.05 -15.73 -3.94
C LYS A 197 14.01 -14.85 -3.14
N PRO A 198 15.32 -15.21 -3.07
CA PRO A 198 16.31 -14.31 -2.47
C PRO A 198 16.54 -13.12 -3.38
N GLY A 199 16.46 -11.90 -2.86
CA GLY A 199 16.64 -10.72 -3.70
C GLY A 199 16.37 -9.39 -3.01
N ASP A 200 16.64 -8.31 -3.74
CA ASP A 200 16.32 -6.95 -3.32
C ASP A 200 14.87 -6.62 -3.67
N VAL A 201 14.15 -6.00 -2.73
CA VAL A 201 12.76 -5.59 -2.94
C VAL A 201 12.70 -4.15 -3.39
N TYR A 202 11.92 -3.94 -4.43
CA TYR A 202 11.63 -2.64 -5.03
C TYR A 202 10.14 -2.36 -4.94
N HIS A 203 9.78 -1.08 -4.94
CA HIS A 203 8.38 -0.69 -5.06
C HIS A 203 8.20 0.38 -6.15
N VAL A 204 7.01 0.40 -6.73
CA VAL A 204 6.58 1.42 -7.68
C VAL A 204 5.31 2.06 -7.16
N ASP A 205 5.38 3.34 -6.89
CA ASP A 205 4.23 4.16 -6.51
C ASP A 205 3.74 4.87 -7.76
N SER A 206 2.47 4.67 -8.12
CA SER A 206 1.96 5.15 -9.39
C SER A 206 0.54 5.69 -9.32
N LEU A 207 0.18 6.46 -10.35
CA LEU A 207 -1.15 7.00 -10.60
C LEU A 207 -1.65 6.48 -11.94
N THR A 208 -2.87 5.96 -11.95
CA THR A 208 -3.53 5.46 -13.16
C THR A 208 -4.75 6.32 -13.47
N PHE A 209 -4.86 6.79 -14.71
CA PHE A 209 -6.01 7.51 -15.23
C PHE A 209 -6.43 6.90 -16.57
N ASP A 210 -7.71 6.59 -16.70
CA ASP A 210 -8.30 5.93 -17.86
C ASP A 210 -7.50 4.72 -18.36
N SER A 211 -7.18 3.81 -17.43
CA SER A 211 -6.44 2.56 -17.67
C SER A 211 -4.98 2.75 -18.13
N LYS A 212 -4.44 3.97 -18.01
CA LYS A 212 -3.04 4.27 -18.33
C LYS A 212 -2.32 4.76 -17.07
N VAL A 213 -1.15 4.22 -16.81
CA VAL A 213 -0.26 4.76 -15.79
C VAL A 213 0.25 6.12 -16.29
N VAL A 214 -0.18 7.21 -15.63
CA VAL A 214 0.15 8.59 -16.01
C VAL A 214 1.30 9.16 -15.19
N PHE A 215 1.63 8.52 -14.08
CA PHE A 215 2.80 8.82 -13.25
C PHE A 215 3.29 7.54 -12.59
N SER A 216 4.61 7.41 -12.44
CA SER A 216 5.23 6.36 -11.64
C SER A 216 6.59 6.79 -11.09
N GLN A 217 6.92 6.34 -9.89
CA GLN A 217 8.23 6.46 -9.28
C GLN A 217 8.65 5.12 -8.69
N ALA A 218 9.69 4.55 -9.26
CA ALA A 218 10.30 3.34 -8.71
C ALA A 218 11.31 3.68 -7.61
N SER A 219 11.32 2.87 -6.55
CA SER A 219 12.19 3.00 -5.39
C SER A 219 12.69 1.63 -4.94
N ARG A 220 13.73 1.60 -4.11
CA ARG A 220 14.28 0.36 -3.54
C ARG A 220 14.24 0.42 -2.03
N TYR A 221 13.76 -0.64 -1.38
CA TYR A 221 13.97 -0.84 0.06
C TYR A 221 15.45 -1.17 0.34
N LEU A 222 16.02 -0.56 1.37
CA LEU A 222 17.40 -0.84 1.78
C LEU A 222 17.50 -2.02 2.75
N SER A 223 16.36 -2.43 3.31
CA SER A 223 16.13 -3.70 3.99
C SER A 223 14.75 -4.17 3.57
N THR A 224 14.55 -5.44 3.31
CA THR A 224 13.25 -5.93 2.85
C THR A 224 12.18 -5.73 3.91
N PRO A 225 10.90 -5.52 3.55
CA PRO A 225 9.81 -5.45 4.53
C PRO A 225 9.77 -6.68 5.46
N PHE A 226 10.12 -7.85 4.95
CA PHE A 226 10.22 -9.08 5.72
C PHE A 226 11.32 -9.00 6.79
N GLU A 227 12.52 -8.53 6.44
CA GLU A 227 13.63 -8.35 7.39
C GLU A 227 13.31 -7.29 8.44
N VAL A 228 12.70 -6.17 8.04
CA VAL A 228 12.29 -5.11 8.98
C VAL A 228 11.26 -5.65 9.97
N ALA A 229 10.26 -6.39 9.50
CA ALA A 229 9.19 -6.91 10.33
C ALA A 229 9.66 -7.99 11.33
N HIS A 230 10.62 -8.85 10.93
CA HIS A 230 11.08 -9.98 11.77
C HIS A 230 12.38 -9.69 12.53
N GLY A 231 13.15 -8.70 12.10
CA GLY A 231 14.45 -8.35 12.68
C GLY A 231 14.46 -7.09 13.54
N ALA A 232 13.30 -6.49 13.85
CA ALA A 232 13.21 -5.18 14.52
C ALA A 232 14.07 -4.12 13.79
N GLY A 233 14.01 -4.11 12.46
CA GLY A 233 14.84 -3.27 11.62
C GLY A 233 14.31 -1.83 11.49
N ILE A 234 15.17 -0.96 10.99
CA ILE A 234 14.82 0.40 10.60
C ILE A 234 14.29 0.37 9.18
N PHE A 235 13.08 0.86 8.96
CA PHE A 235 12.52 1.00 7.61
C PHE A 235 13.29 2.07 6.84
N ARG A 236 13.80 1.70 5.65
CA ARG A 236 14.50 2.63 4.76
C ARG A 236 14.15 2.36 3.31
N SER A 237 13.91 3.41 2.55
CA SER A 237 13.71 3.34 1.10
C SER A 237 14.39 4.51 0.39
N VAL A 238 14.77 4.32 -0.88
CA VAL A 238 15.42 5.35 -1.71
C VAL A 238 14.85 5.31 -3.12
N THR A 239 14.57 6.50 -3.69
CA THR A 239 14.10 6.62 -5.07
C THR A 239 15.17 6.24 -6.08
N LEU A 240 14.76 5.59 -7.16
CA LEU A 240 15.62 5.35 -8.31
C LEU A 240 15.57 6.54 -9.28
N LYS A 241 16.72 6.88 -9.86
CA LYS A 241 16.78 7.84 -10.99
C LYS A 241 15.97 7.30 -12.17
N ARG A 242 15.18 8.14 -12.82
CA ARG A 242 14.37 7.75 -13.99
C ARG A 242 15.19 7.24 -15.18
N SER A 243 16.45 7.66 -15.29
CA SER A 243 17.38 7.13 -16.29
C SER A 243 17.92 5.74 -15.97
N HIS A 244 17.76 5.26 -14.72
CA HIS A 244 18.26 3.96 -14.30
C HIS A 244 17.52 2.83 -15.02
N LYS A 245 18.26 1.76 -15.40
CA LYS A 245 17.71 0.62 -16.13
C LYS A 245 16.56 -0.04 -15.35
N ASP A 246 16.75 -0.21 -14.04
CA ASP A 246 15.75 -0.86 -13.20
C ASP A 246 14.48 -0.02 -13.03
N HIS A 247 14.60 1.32 -12.98
CA HIS A 247 13.43 2.19 -13.00
C HIS A 247 12.58 1.92 -14.24
N LYS A 248 13.18 1.91 -15.43
CA LYS A 248 12.46 1.67 -16.70
C LYS A 248 11.83 0.28 -16.76
N ASN A 249 12.55 -0.75 -16.25
CA ASN A 249 12.03 -2.11 -16.22
C ASN A 249 10.83 -2.22 -15.27
N LEU A 250 10.91 -1.60 -14.10
CA LEU A 250 9.86 -1.57 -13.10
C LEU A 250 8.63 -0.79 -13.57
N ASP A 251 8.82 0.36 -14.24
CA ASP A 251 7.72 1.12 -14.86
C ASP A 251 6.93 0.26 -15.84
N LYS A 252 7.66 -0.45 -16.73
CA LYS A 252 7.03 -1.35 -17.70
C LYS A 252 6.32 -2.50 -17.02
N ALA A 253 6.93 -3.09 -15.99
CA ALA A 253 6.34 -4.19 -15.22
C ALA A 253 5.08 -3.74 -14.48
N ASN A 254 5.14 -2.58 -13.81
CA ASN A 254 4.00 -2.00 -13.10
C ASN A 254 2.84 -1.66 -14.06
N ALA A 255 3.12 -1.04 -15.19
CA ALA A 255 2.09 -0.78 -16.20
C ALA A 255 1.43 -2.08 -16.70
N GLY A 256 2.21 -3.15 -16.82
CA GLY A 256 1.71 -4.49 -17.15
C GLY A 256 0.77 -5.04 -16.08
N VAL A 257 1.13 -4.91 -14.79
CA VAL A 257 0.28 -5.31 -13.64
C VAL A 257 -1.02 -4.50 -13.62
N MET A 258 -0.94 -3.17 -13.70
CA MET A 258 -2.12 -2.29 -13.69
C MET A 258 -3.10 -2.66 -14.81
N LYS A 259 -2.58 -2.90 -16.01
CA LYS A 259 -3.39 -3.33 -17.17
C LYS A 259 -4.02 -4.70 -16.95
N ALA A 260 -3.24 -5.68 -16.49
CA ALA A 260 -3.70 -7.05 -16.28
C ALA A 260 -4.77 -7.16 -15.17
N PHE A 261 -4.67 -6.31 -14.16
CA PHE A 261 -5.60 -6.28 -13.03
C PHE A 261 -6.80 -5.36 -13.27
N GLY A 262 -6.85 -4.66 -14.41
CA GLY A 262 -7.97 -3.83 -14.80
C GLY A 262 -8.08 -2.51 -14.02
N MET A 263 -6.94 -1.96 -13.56
CA MET A 263 -6.91 -0.64 -12.93
C MET A 263 -7.32 0.44 -13.93
N ARG A 264 -8.32 1.25 -13.56
CA ARG A 264 -8.76 2.38 -14.39
C ARG A 264 -8.40 3.72 -13.80
N TYR A 265 -8.74 3.96 -12.55
CA TYR A 265 -8.56 5.24 -11.83
C TYR A 265 -8.15 4.91 -10.41
N SER A 266 -6.94 5.19 -10.02
CA SER A 266 -6.47 5.10 -8.62
C SER A 266 -4.99 5.47 -8.50
N ALA A 267 -4.52 5.67 -7.27
CA ALA A 267 -3.14 5.43 -6.90
C ALA A 267 -2.88 3.93 -6.75
N SER A 268 -1.62 3.52 -6.85
CA SER A 268 -1.19 2.15 -6.54
C SER A 268 0.21 2.12 -5.94
N HIS A 269 0.44 1.12 -5.10
CA HIS A 269 1.75 0.75 -4.55
C HIS A 269 2.01 -0.71 -4.90
N THR A 270 3.05 -0.96 -5.69
CA THR A 270 3.33 -2.28 -6.26
C THR A 270 4.74 -2.72 -5.89
N GLU A 271 4.90 -3.93 -5.37
CA GLU A 271 6.19 -4.49 -4.96
C GLU A 271 6.69 -5.56 -5.94
N PHE A 272 8.00 -5.50 -6.18
CA PHE A 272 8.74 -6.45 -7.00
C PHE A 272 10.02 -6.89 -6.28
N ILE A 273 10.44 -8.12 -6.49
CA ILE A 273 11.76 -8.60 -6.05
C ILE A 273 12.67 -8.83 -7.25
N LEU A 274 13.87 -8.23 -7.24
CA LEU A 274 14.94 -8.58 -8.16
C LEU A 274 15.67 -9.79 -7.60
N CYS A 275 15.39 -10.96 -8.14
CA CYS A 275 15.97 -12.21 -7.66
C CYS A 275 17.48 -12.25 -7.93
N HIS A 276 18.29 -12.58 -6.91
CA HIS A 276 19.75 -12.64 -7.03
C HIS A 276 20.23 -13.78 -7.92
N GLU A 277 19.44 -14.87 -8.06
CA GLU A 277 19.84 -16.06 -8.80
C GLU A 277 19.76 -15.87 -10.31
N ASP A 278 18.71 -15.23 -10.81
CA ASP A 278 18.44 -15.08 -12.25
C ASP A 278 18.39 -13.62 -12.74
N GLN A 279 18.56 -12.66 -11.82
CA GLN A 279 18.54 -11.23 -12.12
C GLN A 279 17.25 -10.77 -12.82
N GLN A 280 16.11 -11.41 -12.45
CA GLN A 280 14.80 -11.09 -12.99
C GLN A 280 13.91 -10.49 -11.92
N PHE A 281 13.04 -9.55 -12.33
CA PHE A 281 11.99 -9.04 -11.46
C PHE A 281 10.81 -10.00 -11.39
N TYR A 282 10.36 -10.29 -10.17
CA TYR A 282 9.16 -11.03 -9.87
C TYR A 282 8.17 -10.10 -9.18
N PHE A 283 6.93 -10.08 -9.63
CA PHE A 283 5.86 -9.36 -8.97
C PHE A 283 5.52 -10.02 -7.62
N LEU A 284 5.45 -9.21 -6.56
CA LEU A 284 5.11 -9.68 -5.21
C LEU A 284 3.68 -9.34 -4.82
N GLU A 285 3.32 -8.07 -4.82
CA GLU A 285 1.97 -7.62 -4.46
C GLU A 285 1.70 -6.22 -4.98
N THR A 286 0.42 -5.83 -4.99
CA THR A 286 0.00 -4.47 -5.32
C THR A 286 -1.24 -4.08 -4.52
N SER A 287 -1.32 -2.81 -4.18
CA SER A 287 -2.45 -2.19 -3.49
C SER A 287 -3.04 -1.08 -4.34
N SER A 288 -4.37 -0.93 -4.34
CA SER A 288 -5.05 0.17 -5.04
C SER A 288 -5.18 1.42 -4.16
N ARG A 289 -4.07 1.82 -3.55
CA ARG A 289 -3.95 2.99 -2.68
C ARG A 289 -2.52 3.49 -2.65
N VAL A 290 -2.33 4.63 -2.01
CA VAL A 290 -1.00 5.22 -1.78
C VAL A 290 -0.18 4.37 -0.81
N GLY A 291 1.13 4.24 -1.06
CA GLY A 291 2.07 3.51 -0.21
C GLY A 291 2.10 4.04 1.24
N GLY A 292 2.28 3.12 2.20
CA GLY A 292 2.40 3.45 3.62
C GLY A 292 3.78 3.97 4.03
N ALA A 293 4.04 4.03 5.34
CA ALA A 293 5.34 4.38 5.93
C ALA A 293 5.95 5.68 5.38
N HIS A 294 5.12 6.68 5.07
CA HIS A 294 5.53 7.98 4.51
C HIS A 294 6.27 7.91 3.16
N ILE A 295 6.05 6.83 2.40
CA ILE A 295 6.57 6.69 1.03
C ILE A 295 6.01 7.80 0.13
N ALA A 296 4.74 8.17 0.31
CA ALA A 296 4.12 9.25 -0.46
C ALA A 296 4.86 10.58 -0.30
N GLU A 297 5.24 10.93 0.92
CA GLU A 297 6.01 12.13 1.22
C GLU A 297 7.42 12.05 0.61
N MET A 298 8.05 10.87 0.60
CA MET A 298 9.34 10.68 -0.09
C MET A 298 9.20 10.90 -1.61
N VAL A 299 8.16 10.36 -2.22
CA VAL A 299 7.87 10.56 -3.66
C VAL A 299 7.60 12.03 -3.96
N GLU A 300 6.83 12.72 -3.11
CA GLU A 300 6.56 14.16 -3.24
C GLU A 300 7.84 14.98 -3.14
N GLN A 301 8.74 14.67 -2.20
CA GLN A 301 10.04 15.34 -2.11
C GLN A 301 10.91 15.11 -3.35
N ALA A 302 10.83 13.94 -3.98
CA ALA A 302 11.59 13.63 -5.18
C ALA A 302 11.05 14.29 -6.46
N THR A 303 9.73 14.35 -6.60
CA THR A 303 9.04 14.62 -7.87
C THR A 303 8.11 15.83 -7.84
N GLY A 304 7.76 16.32 -6.66
CA GLY A 304 6.74 17.36 -6.46
C GLY A 304 5.30 16.83 -6.56
N VAL A 305 5.10 15.52 -6.76
CA VAL A 305 3.78 14.90 -6.92
C VAL A 305 3.28 14.36 -5.58
N ASN A 306 2.25 14.99 -5.02
CA ASN A 306 1.56 14.47 -3.85
C ASN A 306 0.53 13.42 -4.30
N LEU A 307 0.86 12.15 -4.09
CA LEU A 307 0.06 11.02 -4.59
C LEU A 307 -1.38 11.03 -4.06
N TRP A 308 -1.61 11.45 -2.82
CA TRP A 308 -2.95 11.54 -2.24
C TRP A 308 -3.79 12.64 -2.91
N ALA A 309 -3.21 13.80 -3.09
CA ALA A 309 -3.89 14.94 -3.72
C ALA A 309 -4.17 14.67 -5.20
N GLU A 310 -3.19 14.10 -5.91
CA GLU A 310 -3.35 13.77 -7.33
C GLU A 310 -4.37 12.63 -7.54
N TRP A 311 -4.42 11.64 -6.63
CA TRP A 311 -5.47 10.62 -6.69
C TRP A 311 -6.87 11.22 -6.54
N ALA A 312 -7.07 12.16 -5.61
CA ALA A 312 -8.35 12.85 -5.48
C ALA A 312 -8.74 13.57 -6.79
N LYS A 313 -7.79 14.27 -7.44
CA LYS A 313 -8.03 14.92 -8.72
C LYS A 313 -8.38 13.94 -9.84
N ILE A 314 -7.74 12.76 -9.86
CA ILE A 314 -8.05 11.66 -10.79
C ILE A 314 -9.51 11.21 -10.62
N GLU A 315 -9.96 10.98 -9.38
CA GLU A 315 -11.34 10.57 -9.11
C GLU A 315 -12.34 11.66 -9.51
N VAL A 316 -12.02 12.93 -9.24
CA VAL A 316 -12.84 14.08 -9.65
C VAL A 316 -12.91 14.21 -11.17
N ALA A 317 -11.78 14.09 -11.86
CA ALA A 317 -11.72 14.16 -13.33
C ALA A 317 -12.52 13.00 -13.95
N SER A 318 -12.36 11.78 -13.43
CA SER A 318 -13.15 10.62 -13.87
C SER A 318 -14.65 10.84 -13.72
N ALA A 319 -15.08 11.36 -12.55
CA ALA A 319 -16.50 11.64 -12.28
C ALA A 319 -17.12 12.72 -13.15
N ASN A 320 -16.32 13.65 -13.62
CA ASN A 320 -16.74 14.75 -14.49
C ASN A 320 -16.51 14.47 -15.98
N ASN A 321 -15.97 13.29 -16.34
CA ASN A 321 -15.55 12.95 -17.70
C ASN A 321 -14.62 14.04 -18.29
N SER A 322 -13.69 14.55 -17.49
CA SER A 322 -12.71 15.55 -17.89
C SER A 322 -11.32 14.94 -18.01
N ASP A 323 -10.45 15.59 -18.77
CA ASP A 323 -9.05 15.20 -18.87
C ASP A 323 -8.30 15.44 -17.56
N TYR A 324 -7.25 14.65 -17.37
CA TYR A 324 -6.33 14.79 -16.24
C TYR A 324 -4.88 14.72 -16.73
N THR A 325 -4.06 15.59 -16.16
CA THR A 325 -2.62 15.60 -16.42
C THR A 325 -1.88 15.88 -15.11
N VAL A 326 -0.91 15.05 -14.79
CA VAL A 326 -0.04 15.27 -13.62
C VAL A 326 1.07 16.26 -13.98
N VAL A 327 1.36 17.17 -13.06
CA VAL A 327 2.47 18.13 -13.18
C VAL A 327 3.57 17.73 -12.21
N GLU A 328 4.77 17.50 -12.74
CA GLU A 328 5.94 17.13 -11.97
C GLU A 328 6.91 18.29 -11.82
N ALA A 329 7.55 18.40 -10.65
CA ALA A 329 8.73 19.24 -10.46
C ALA A 329 9.99 18.57 -11.03
N PRO A 330 11.08 19.34 -11.25
CA PRO A 330 12.37 18.75 -11.61
C PRO A 330 12.82 17.70 -10.59
N PHE A 331 13.10 16.49 -11.06
CA PHE A 331 13.46 15.35 -10.23
C PHE A 331 14.67 15.61 -9.34
N SER A 332 14.58 15.18 -8.11
CA SER A 332 15.68 15.03 -7.15
C SER A 332 15.68 13.62 -6.58
N ASN A 333 16.82 13.10 -6.14
CA ASN A 333 16.78 11.87 -5.37
C ASN A 333 16.22 12.17 -3.98
N ALA A 334 15.45 11.24 -3.43
CA ALA A 334 15.00 11.29 -2.05
C ALA A 334 15.16 9.93 -1.40
N GLY A 335 15.36 9.93 -0.10
CA GLY A 335 15.39 8.72 0.69
C GLY A 335 14.69 8.95 2.01
N ILE A 336 14.08 7.89 2.52
CA ILE A 336 13.34 7.91 3.79
C ILE A 336 13.91 6.89 4.75
N MET A 337 13.89 7.24 6.02
CA MET A 337 14.13 6.34 7.14
C MET A 337 13.08 6.59 8.21
N VAL A 338 12.48 5.51 8.73
CA VAL A 338 11.51 5.55 9.84
C VAL A 338 11.79 4.39 10.80
N SER A 339 11.68 4.65 12.09
CA SER A 339 11.82 3.64 13.15
C SER A 339 10.87 3.94 14.31
N LEU A 340 10.52 2.89 15.06
CA LEU A 340 9.97 3.07 16.39
C LEU A 340 11.03 3.70 17.32
N ALA A 341 10.58 4.55 18.22
CA ALA A 341 11.43 5.21 19.20
C ALA A 341 10.99 4.89 20.64
N ARG A 342 11.95 4.64 21.53
CA ARG A 342 11.72 4.40 22.95
C ARG A 342 11.17 5.62 23.71
N PHE A 343 11.32 6.81 23.13
CA PHE A 343 10.81 8.06 23.69
C PHE A 343 9.45 8.40 23.08
N GLU A 344 8.52 8.89 23.89
CA GLU A 344 7.20 9.32 23.41
C GLU A 344 7.32 10.49 22.41
N HIS A 345 8.18 11.46 22.72
CA HIS A 345 8.50 12.60 21.87
C HIS A 345 10.02 12.67 21.66
N PRO A 346 10.59 11.96 20.67
CA PRO A 346 12.03 11.95 20.46
C PRO A 346 12.53 13.31 19.95
N ASP A 347 13.64 13.79 20.54
CA ASP A 347 14.34 14.97 20.03
C ASP A 347 15.08 14.63 18.72
N GLN A 348 14.57 15.11 17.61
CA GLN A 348 15.11 14.89 16.28
C GLN A 348 16.04 16.02 15.80
N SER A 349 16.58 16.84 16.71
CA SER A 349 17.52 17.94 16.38
C SER A 349 18.82 17.43 15.79
N VAL A 350 19.21 16.23 16.10
CA VAL A 350 20.40 15.53 15.56
C VAL A 350 20.35 15.37 14.03
N PHE A 351 19.16 15.30 13.43
CA PHE A 351 19.00 15.26 11.98
C PHE A 351 19.01 16.69 11.42
N ASN A 352 20.18 17.26 11.22
CA ASN A 352 20.39 18.68 10.91
C ASN A 352 21.09 18.94 9.58
N ALA A 353 21.37 17.93 8.76
CA ALA A 353 21.94 18.14 7.44
C ALA A 353 21.02 19.00 6.56
N PRO A 354 21.56 19.88 5.71
CA PRO A 354 20.76 20.76 4.85
C PRO A 354 19.85 19.99 3.85
N GLU A 355 20.15 18.72 3.62
CA GLU A 355 19.34 17.83 2.78
C GLU A 355 18.10 17.29 3.48
N VAL A 356 17.93 17.47 4.81
CA VAL A 356 16.72 17.03 5.53
C VAL A 356 15.54 17.88 5.10
N ALA A 357 14.62 17.26 4.39
CA ALA A 357 13.44 17.92 3.81
C ALA A 357 12.16 17.71 4.66
N TRP A 358 12.14 16.68 5.49
CA TRP A 358 10.99 16.34 6.33
C TRP A 358 11.41 15.52 7.54
N LYS A 359 10.68 15.67 8.66
CA LYS A 359 10.81 14.87 9.86
C LYS A 359 9.43 14.36 10.29
N ILE A 360 9.36 13.15 10.83
CA ILE A 360 8.10 12.59 11.33
C ILE A 360 7.68 13.31 12.61
N ASP A 361 6.39 13.65 12.69
CA ASP A 361 5.75 14.14 13.90
C ASP A 361 4.71 13.11 14.38
N LYS A 362 5.20 12.08 15.08
CA LYS A 362 4.36 11.02 15.63
C LYS A 362 4.99 10.49 16.91
N LYS A 363 4.16 10.30 17.96
CA LYS A 363 4.59 9.69 19.22
C LYS A 363 5.28 8.34 18.98
N HIS A 364 6.33 8.10 19.74
CA HIS A 364 7.12 6.86 19.68
C HIS A 364 7.67 6.54 18.29
N HIS A 365 7.87 7.56 17.45
CA HIS A 365 8.47 7.38 16.13
C HIS A 365 9.59 8.40 15.91
N VAL A 366 10.59 7.99 15.17
CA VAL A 366 11.67 8.83 14.65
C VAL A 366 11.80 8.58 13.16
N GLY A 367 11.99 9.62 12.36
CA GLY A 367 12.16 9.43 10.93
C GLY A 367 12.39 10.73 10.18
N VAL A 368 13.08 10.59 9.06
CA VAL A 368 13.45 11.72 8.19
C VAL A 368 13.30 11.35 6.73
N ILE A 369 13.03 12.35 5.91
CA ILE A 369 13.24 12.29 4.46
C ILE A 369 14.37 13.24 4.12
N VAL A 370 15.36 12.74 3.39
CA VAL A 370 16.46 13.50 2.85
C VAL A 370 16.33 13.64 1.33
N LYS A 371 16.73 14.80 0.77
CA LYS A 371 16.61 15.15 -0.64
C LYS A 371 17.91 15.73 -1.17
N SER A 372 18.43 15.21 -2.28
CA SER A 372 19.66 15.70 -2.91
C SER A 372 19.70 15.43 -4.41
N LYS A 373 20.50 16.20 -5.15
CA LYS A 373 20.85 15.87 -6.54
C LYS A 373 21.83 14.69 -6.61
N SER A 374 22.62 14.45 -5.56
CA SER A 374 23.53 13.30 -5.45
C SER A 374 22.83 12.12 -4.77
N TRP A 375 22.76 11.00 -5.46
CA TRP A 375 22.25 9.75 -4.91
C TRP A 375 23.18 9.21 -3.81
N ASP A 376 24.49 9.31 -4.00
CA ASP A 376 25.50 8.85 -3.03
C ASP A 376 25.36 9.61 -1.70
N ARG A 377 25.04 10.92 -1.76
CA ARG A 377 24.80 11.72 -0.57
C ARG A 377 23.55 11.27 0.19
N ILE A 378 22.50 10.88 -0.53
CA ILE A 378 21.30 10.29 0.10
C ILE A 378 21.68 9.01 0.83
N MET A 379 22.41 8.09 0.18
CA MET A 379 22.83 6.84 0.80
C MET A 379 23.69 7.06 2.04
N GLN A 380 24.67 7.94 1.94
CA GLN A 380 25.53 8.33 3.07
C GLN A 380 24.70 8.80 4.26
N LEU A 381 23.76 9.72 4.05
CA LEU A 381 22.91 10.26 5.12
C LEU A 381 21.98 9.20 5.73
N LEU A 382 21.40 8.32 4.90
CA LEU A 382 20.55 7.24 5.40
C LEU A 382 21.34 6.24 6.25
N ASP A 383 22.60 5.96 5.92
CA ASP A 383 23.46 5.07 6.71
C ASP A 383 23.89 5.75 8.01
N GLU A 384 24.37 6.99 7.96
CA GLU A 384 24.76 7.78 9.15
C GLU A 384 23.57 7.92 10.12
N TYR A 385 22.39 8.24 9.62
CA TYR A 385 21.19 8.44 10.43
C TYR A 385 20.64 7.11 10.97
N ALA A 386 20.79 6.01 10.24
CA ALA A 386 20.42 4.70 10.75
C ALA A 386 21.25 4.29 11.96
N GLU A 387 22.57 4.56 11.97
CA GLU A 387 23.45 4.32 13.12
C GLU A 387 23.04 5.18 14.32
N ILE A 388 22.71 6.46 14.10
CA ILE A 388 22.22 7.36 15.14
C ILE A 388 20.88 6.85 15.71
N VAL A 389 19.93 6.48 14.84
CA VAL A 389 18.63 5.95 15.27
C VAL A 389 18.82 4.68 16.08
N PHE A 390 19.62 3.74 15.60
CA PHE A 390 19.85 2.47 16.28
C PHE A 390 20.43 2.68 17.68
N SER A 391 21.43 3.57 17.83
CA SER A 391 22.12 3.81 19.09
C SER A 391 21.29 4.64 20.09
N GLN A 392 20.57 5.66 19.60
CA GLN A 392 19.97 6.67 20.48
C GLN A 392 18.45 6.54 20.63
N PHE A 393 17.72 6.06 19.63
CA PHE A 393 16.26 6.12 19.61
C PHE A 393 15.57 4.78 19.54
N HIS A 394 16.14 3.83 18.80
CA HIS A 394 15.48 2.60 18.40
C HIS A 394 14.81 1.85 19.56
N ALA A 395 13.57 1.43 19.30
CA ALA A 395 12.84 0.48 20.11
C ALA A 395 12.32 -0.64 19.20
N SER A 396 12.33 -1.86 19.69
CA SER A 396 11.63 -2.98 19.08
C SER A 396 10.35 -3.24 19.85
N ALA A 397 9.26 -3.43 19.13
CA ALA A 397 8.01 -3.94 19.68
C ALA A 397 7.76 -5.32 19.08
N PRO A 398 7.12 -6.26 19.82
CA PRO A 398 6.60 -7.45 19.19
C PRO A 398 5.74 -7.08 17.98
N MET A 399 5.81 -7.92 16.92
CA MET A 399 4.93 -7.70 15.77
C MET A 399 3.48 -7.71 16.25
N PRO A 400 2.69 -6.66 15.96
CA PRO A 400 1.31 -6.61 16.40
C PRO A 400 0.50 -7.69 15.67
N ASP A 401 -0.48 -8.27 16.34
CA ASP A 401 -1.41 -9.25 15.74
C ASP A 401 -2.30 -8.64 14.64
N LYS A 402 -2.40 -7.31 14.61
CA LYS A 402 -3.13 -6.52 13.59
C LYS A 402 -2.32 -5.29 13.22
N PRO A 403 -2.50 -4.74 12.01
CA PRO A 403 -1.86 -3.48 11.62
C PRO A 403 -2.16 -2.38 12.65
N THR A 404 -1.13 -1.62 13.00
CA THR A 404 -1.26 -0.45 13.88
C THR A 404 -1.56 0.80 13.07
N GLU A 405 -2.23 1.74 13.69
CA GLU A 405 -2.58 3.05 13.13
C GLU A 405 -1.34 3.92 12.87
#